data_494b90430ee8036697dbed7d2f94d724
#
_entry.id   494b90430ee8036697dbed7d2f94d724
#
_cell.length_a   1.000
_cell.length_b   1.000
_cell.length_c   1.000
_cell.angle_alpha   90.00
_cell.angle_beta   90.00
_cell.angle_gamma   90.00
#
_symmetry.space_group_name_H-M   'P 1'
#
loop_
_entity.id
_entity.type
_entity.pdbx_description
1 polymer ?
#
loop_
_entity_poly.entity_id
_entity_poly.type
_entity_poly.pdbx_seq_one_letter_code
_entity_poly.pdbx_strand_id
1 'polypeptide(L)'
;VEIQPPPEQYNVELKGVDYVLTNPNDDMTVRLKMIHAFFVNTGVAGLGRGNVQRIMNAGFNTVQDILNMSLEDFLTVDGFKDKTANKIRNSIQKCIIKCTLPELLVATNILGRGMGLSRVTSILEKYPDILISNETDDEKLKKIAALPGFKDKTAMLFVPHIENFVTFMTAIKQESKLKYVKHTNINMAHPLYGKKIVITGFRDKKLEEQFKTFGIILTNAVNSKTCLVLVKNKNHDSSKILKAKQLKLPIFTLKEFTDKYF
;
A
#
# COMPACT_ATOMS: atom_id res chain seq x y z
N VAL A 1 -2.43 37.32 -12.17
CA VAL A 1 -3.73 36.69 -12.39
C VAL A 1 -4.46 36.82 -11.07
N GLU A 2 -5.54 37.60 -11.03
CA GLU A 2 -6.39 37.77 -9.85
C GLU A 2 -7.20 36.47 -9.70
N ILE A 3 -7.05 35.78 -8.58
CA ILE A 3 -7.78 34.53 -8.32
C ILE A 3 -9.20 34.97 -7.89
N GLN A 4 -10.19 34.68 -8.74
CA GLN A 4 -11.58 34.95 -8.37
C GLN A 4 -12.03 33.96 -7.26
N PRO A 5 -12.74 34.43 -6.23
CA PRO A 5 -13.31 33.59 -5.21
C PRO A 5 -14.34 32.63 -5.81
N PRO A 6 -14.45 31.42 -5.27
CA PRO A 6 -15.50 30.48 -5.66
C PRO A 6 -16.89 31.03 -5.31
N PRO A 7 -17.98 30.48 -5.90
CA PRO A 7 -19.35 30.92 -5.61
C PRO A 7 -19.66 30.91 -4.09
N GLU A 8 -20.46 31.88 -3.63
CA GLU A 8 -20.80 32.09 -2.19
C GLU A 8 -21.40 30.88 -1.47
N GLN A 9 -21.96 29.93 -2.23
CA GLN A 9 -22.49 28.68 -1.67
C GLN A 9 -21.42 27.77 -1.04
N TYR A 10 -20.14 28.04 -1.29
CA TYR A 10 -19.04 27.28 -0.71
C TYR A 10 -18.39 28.09 0.43
N ASN A 11 -18.45 27.54 1.65
CA ASN A 11 -17.68 28.08 2.77
C ASN A 11 -16.21 27.80 2.55
N VAL A 12 -15.44 28.80 2.15
CA VAL A 12 -14.02 28.69 1.83
C VAL A 12 -13.18 29.67 2.63
N GLU A 13 -11.97 29.28 2.94
CA GLU A 13 -10.92 30.15 3.45
C GLU A 13 -9.75 30.21 2.46
N LEU A 14 -9.09 31.37 2.37
CA LEU A 14 -7.90 31.54 1.55
C LEU A 14 -6.67 31.09 2.33
N LYS A 15 -6.01 30.01 1.86
CA LYS A 15 -4.73 29.53 2.40
C LYS A 15 -3.62 29.73 1.37
N GLY A 16 -2.85 30.78 1.53
CA GLY A 16 -1.84 31.20 0.55
C GLY A 16 -2.49 31.66 -0.74
N VAL A 17 -2.38 30.90 -1.81
CA VAL A 17 -2.98 31.17 -3.13
C VAL A 17 -4.19 30.30 -3.46
N ASP A 18 -4.56 29.37 -2.56
CA ASP A 18 -5.63 28.41 -2.78
C ASP A 18 -6.85 28.71 -1.90
N TYR A 19 -8.06 28.70 -2.49
CA TYR A 19 -9.29 28.63 -1.72
C TYR A 19 -9.54 27.20 -1.26
N VAL A 20 -9.66 27.00 0.04
CA VAL A 20 -9.86 25.68 0.67
C VAL A 20 -11.23 25.67 1.37
N LEU A 21 -12.01 24.63 1.16
CA LEU A 21 -13.29 24.45 1.89
C LEU A 21 -13.02 24.38 3.40
N THR A 22 -13.75 25.16 4.18
CA THR A 22 -13.62 25.20 5.63
C THR A 22 -14.00 23.87 6.26
N ASN A 23 -15.07 23.23 5.73
CA ASN A 23 -15.57 21.95 6.16
C ASN A 23 -15.79 21.03 4.94
N PRO A 24 -14.72 20.44 4.38
CA PRO A 24 -14.84 19.60 3.18
C PRO A 24 -15.73 18.35 3.40
N ASN A 25 -15.88 17.91 4.63
CA ASN A 25 -16.72 16.74 4.96
C ASN A 25 -18.23 17.05 4.90
N ASP A 26 -18.63 18.32 4.91
CA ASP A 26 -20.03 18.70 4.81
C ASP A 26 -20.51 18.78 3.37
N ASP A 27 -19.60 18.92 2.40
CA ASP A 27 -19.94 18.93 0.98
C ASP A 27 -20.13 17.52 0.42
N MET A 28 -21.34 17.25 -0.07
CA MET A 28 -21.70 15.94 -0.63
C MET A 28 -20.84 15.54 -1.82
N THR A 29 -20.42 16.50 -2.64
CA THR A 29 -19.59 16.22 -3.82
C THR A 29 -18.16 15.82 -3.41
N VAL A 30 -17.63 16.50 -2.40
CA VAL A 30 -16.30 16.17 -1.83
C VAL A 30 -16.37 14.82 -1.16
N ARG A 31 -17.39 14.57 -0.34
CA ARG A 31 -17.60 13.29 0.34
C ARG A 31 -17.70 12.13 -0.65
N LEU A 32 -18.50 12.30 -1.73
CA LEU A 32 -18.60 11.33 -2.80
C LEU A 32 -17.24 11.03 -3.43
N LYS A 33 -16.45 12.07 -3.72
CA LYS A 33 -15.09 11.91 -4.28
C LYS A 33 -14.18 11.15 -3.33
N MET A 34 -14.22 11.45 -2.04
CA MET A 34 -13.36 10.79 -1.02
C MET A 34 -13.74 9.31 -0.86
N ILE A 35 -15.03 9.00 -0.74
CA ILE A 35 -15.51 7.61 -0.65
C ILE A 35 -15.15 6.83 -1.90
N HIS A 36 -15.42 7.39 -3.09
CA HIS A 36 -15.05 6.75 -4.36
C HIS A 36 -13.54 6.50 -4.46
N ALA A 37 -12.71 7.49 -4.10
CA ALA A 37 -11.26 7.36 -4.13
C ALA A 37 -10.77 6.25 -3.20
N PHE A 38 -11.34 6.10 -1.99
CA PHE A 38 -11.01 5.01 -1.09
C PHE A 38 -11.21 3.63 -1.76
N PHE A 39 -12.36 3.41 -2.37
CA PHE A 39 -12.68 2.12 -3.00
C PHE A 39 -11.88 1.86 -4.27
N VAL A 40 -11.53 2.90 -5.03
CA VAL A 40 -10.60 2.80 -6.16
C VAL A 40 -9.19 2.41 -5.67
N ASN A 41 -8.69 3.10 -4.65
CA ASN A 41 -7.35 2.86 -4.11
C ASN A 41 -7.20 1.48 -3.44
N THR A 42 -8.29 0.93 -2.90
CA THR A 42 -8.31 -0.42 -2.32
C THR A 42 -8.66 -1.50 -3.34
N GLY A 43 -8.91 -1.14 -4.61
CA GLY A 43 -9.19 -2.09 -5.70
C GLY A 43 -10.57 -2.74 -5.63
N VAL A 44 -11.53 -2.17 -4.90
CA VAL A 44 -12.90 -2.69 -4.79
C VAL A 44 -13.66 -2.49 -6.10
N ALA A 45 -14.09 -3.59 -6.70
CA ALA A 45 -14.88 -3.56 -7.92
C ALA A 45 -16.37 -3.32 -7.65
N GLY A 46 -17.01 -2.59 -8.56
CA GLY A 46 -18.46 -2.33 -8.52
C GLY A 46 -18.87 -1.06 -7.76
N LEU A 47 -17.92 -0.37 -7.12
CA LEU A 47 -18.14 0.92 -6.45
C LEU A 47 -17.65 2.11 -7.29
N GLY A 48 -18.10 2.17 -8.56
CA GLY A 48 -17.93 3.37 -9.36
C GLY A 48 -18.76 4.54 -8.81
N ARG A 49 -18.43 5.77 -9.25
CA ARG A 49 -19.04 7.01 -8.73
C ARG A 49 -20.58 6.98 -8.67
N GLY A 50 -21.24 6.43 -9.70
CA GLY A 50 -22.71 6.33 -9.72
C GLY A 50 -23.25 5.39 -8.63
N ASN A 51 -22.60 4.26 -8.38
CA ASN A 51 -23.03 3.33 -7.35
C ASN A 51 -22.74 3.89 -5.94
N VAL A 52 -21.62 4.57 -5.74
CA VAL A 52 -21.34 5.27 -4.48
C VAL A 52 -22.40 6.35 -4.22
N GLN A 53 -22.79 7.13 -5.24
CA GLN A 53 -23.86 8.13 -5.11
C GLN A 53 -25.20 7.50 -4.69
N ARG A 54 -25.58 6.36 -5.28
CA ARG A 54 -26.82 5.64 -4.89
C ARG A 54 -26.77 5.16 -3.44
N ILE A 55 -25.64 4.64 -3.02
CA ILE A 55 -25.41 4.20 -1.62
C ILE A 55 -25.52 5.39 -0.67
N MET A 56 -24.91 6.53 -1.02
CA MET A 56 -25.03 7.76 -0.22
C MET A 56 -26.47 8.26 -0.14
N ASN A 57 -27.23 8.19 -1.24
CA ASN A 57 -28.66 8.55 -1.28
C ASN A 57 -29.51 7.61 -0.39
N ALA A 58 -29.07 6.39 -0.17
CA ALA A 58 -29.68 5.44 0.76
C ALA A 58 -29.27 5.67 2.25
N GLY A 59 -28.45 6.71 2.53
CA GLY A 59 -28.10 7.11 3.88
C GLY A 59 -26.70 6.66 4.36
N PHE A 60 -25.97 5.86 3.56
CA PHE A 60 -24.61 5.41 3.91
C PHE A 60 -23.57 6.42 3.41
N ASN A 61 -23.15 7.34 4.27
CA ASN A 61 -22.45 8.56 3.89
C ASN A 61 -20.95 8.57 4.24
N THR A 62 -20.44 7.49 4.80
CA THR A 62 -19.01 7.34 5.14
C THR A 62 -18.44 6.04 4.56
N VAL A 63 -17.11 5.96 4.48
CA VAL A 63 -16.43 4.72 4.12
C VAL A 63 -16.76 3.62 5.13
N GLN A 64 -16.81 3.94 6.42
CA GLN A 64 -17.12 2.99 7.49
C GLN A 64 -18.53 2.41 7.33
N ASP A 65 -19.52 3.27 7.02
CA ASP A 65 -20.89 2.81 6.78
C ASP A 65 -20.90 1.75 5.69
N ILE A 66 -20.29 2.06 4.54
CA ILE A 66 -20.30 1.17 3.36
C ILE A 66 -19.54 -0.13 3.61
N LEU A 67 -18.42 -0.08 4.34
CA LEU A 67 -17.66 -1.27 4.70
C LEU A 67 -18.42 -2.20 5.67
N ASN A 68 -19.31 -1.64 6.47
CA ASN A 68 -20.11 -2.36 7.46
C ASN A 68 -21.51 -2.76 6.94
N MET A 69 -21.88 -2.38 5.69
CA MET A 69 -23.19 -2.76 5.12
C MET A 69 -23.37 -4.29 5.09
N SER A 70 -24.52 -4.73 5.55
CA SER A 70 -25.01 -6.10 5.36
C SER A 70 -25.46 -6.32 3.91
N LEU A 71 -25.81 -7.54 3.56
CA LEU A 71 -26.40 -7.81 2.23
C LEU A 71 -27.77 -7.12 2.08
N GLU A 72 -28.54 -7.14 3.14
CA GLU A 72 -29.84 -6.52 3.26
C GLU A 72 -29.74 -5.01 3.04
N ASP A 73 -28.74 -4.34 3.64
CA ASP A 73 -28.51 -2.92 3.41
C ASP A 73 -28.20 -2.61 1.96
N PHE A 74 -27.35 -3.44 1.30
CA PHE A 74 -27.10 -3.26 -0.14
C PHE A 74 -28.37 -3.43 -0.99
N LEU A 75 -29.30 -4.27 -0.58
CA LEU A 75 -30.57 -4.48 -1.29
C LEU A 75 -31.56 -3.32 -1.12
N THR A 76 -31.40 -2.45 -0.13
CA THR A 76 -32.19 -1.21 0.02
C THR A 76 -31.76 -0.12 -0.94
N VAL A 77 -30.56 -0.23 -1.57
CA VAL A 77 -30.02 0.77 -2.49
C VAL A 77 -30.75 0.70 -3.84
N ASP A 78 -31.28 1.83 -4.28
CA ASP A 78 -32.00 1.91 -5.55
C ASP A 78 -31.17 1.36 -6.73
N GLY A 79 -31.79 0.51 -7.53
CA GLY A 79 -31.18 -0.15 -8.68
C GLY A 79 -30.19 -1.28 -8.34
N PHE A 80 -30.04 -1.64 -7.06
CA PHE A 80 -29.27 -2.82 -6.67
C PHE A 80 -30.20 -4.05 -6.57
N LYS A 81 -29.73 -5.15 -7.13
CA LYS A 81 -30.36 -6.48 -7.03
C LYS A 81 -29.33 -7.47 -6.46
N ASP A 82 -29.78 -8.65 -6.07
CA ASP A 82 -28.95 -9.70 -5.46
C ASP A 82 -27.58 -9.87 -6.13
N LYS A 83 -27.54 -9.92 -7.45
CA LYS A 83 -26.30 -10.09 -8.21
C LYS A 83 -25.31 -8.94 -7.98
N THR A 84 -25.82 -7.70 -7.98
CA THR A 84 -24.99 -6.50 -7.79
C THR A 84 -24.55 -6.37 -6.34
N ALA A 85 -25.47 -6.52 -5.40
CA ALA A 85 -25.22 -6.47 -3.96
C ALA A 85 -24.16 -7.50 -3.54
N ASN A 86 -24.33 -8.77 -3.93
CA ASN A 86 -23.36 -9.83 -3.63
C ASN A 86 -22.00 -9.57 -4.28
N LYS A 87 -21.96 -9.10 -5.53
CA LYS A 87 -20.70 -8.78 -6.21
C LYS A 87 -19.91 -7.70 -5.47
N ILE A 88 -20.57 -6.63 -5.08
CA ILE A 88 -19.93 -5.51 -4.37
C ILE A 88 -19.46 -5.97 -2.99
N ARG A 89 -20.33 -6.60 -2.18
CA ARG A 89 -20.01 -7.11 -0.85
C ARG A 89 -18.81 -8.06 -0.87
N ASN A 90 -18.80 -9.03 -1.76
CA ASN A 90 -17.70 -9.98 -1.91
C ASN A 90 -16.40 -9.27 -2.35
N SER A 91 -16.50 -8.25 -3.21
CA SER A 91 -15.35 -7.46 -3.62
C SER A 91 -14.76 -6.67 -2.45
N ILE A 92 -15.61 -6.01 -1.64
CA ILE A 92 -15.18 -5.30 -0.43
C ILE A 92 -14.42 -6.25 0.50
N GLN A 93 -15.04 -7.36 0.89
CA GLN A 93 -14.43 -8.32 1.82
C GLN A 93 -13.07 -8.82 1.30
N LYS A 94 -13.01 -9.23 0.04
CA LYS A 94 -11.78 -9.74 -0.58
C LYS A 94 -10.67 -8.68 -0.64
N CYS A 95 -11.00 -7.43 -1.01
CA CYS A 95 -10.01 -6.38 -1.18
C CYS A 95 -9.51 -5.86 0.16
N ILE A 96 -10.40 -5.59 1.12
CA ILE A 96 -10.00 -5.09 2.45
C ILE A 96 -9.13 -6.10 3.20
N ILE A 97 -9.42 -7.40 3.09
CA ILE A 97 -8.57 -8.44 3.68
C ILE A 97 -7.17 -8.43 3.05
N LYS A 98 -7.07 -8.21 1.74
CA LYS A 98 -5.80 -8.21 1.01
C LYS A 98 -4.99 -6.93 1.18
N CYS A 99 -5.64 -5.79 1.43
CA CYS A 99 -4.95 -4.52 1.61
C CYS A 99 -3.97 -4.60 2.79
N THR A 100 -2.77 -4.12 2.57
CA THR A 100 -1.76 -3.93 3.62
C THR A 100 -2.10 -2.71 4.47
N LEU A 101 -1.51 -2.63 5.67
CA LEU A 101 -1.69 -1.49 6.56
C LEU A 101 -1.33 -0.14 5.92
N PRO A 102 -0.17 0.01 5.20
CA PRO A 102 0.15 1.25 4.50
C PRO A 102 -0.89 1.62 3.42
N GLU A 103 -1.37 0.64 2.66
CA GLU A 103 -2.39 0.86 1.62
C GLU A 103 -3.71 1.35 2.21
N LEU A 104 -4.18 0.75 3.29
CA LEU A 104 -5.38 1.20 3.99
C LEU A 104 -5.21 2.62 4.52
N LEU A 105 -4.08 2.91 5.18
CA LEU A 105 -3.82 4.24 5.75
C LEU A 105 -3.81 5.33 4.66
N VAL A 106 -3.18 5.07 3.52
CA VAL A 106 -3.17 6.01 2.39
C VAL A 106 -4.54 6.12 1.74
N ALA A 107 -5.27 5.01 1.60
CA ALA A 107 -6.60 5.02 0.98
C ALA A 107 -7.62 5.85 1.75
N THR A 108 -7.52 5.93 3.08
CA THR A 108 -8.40 6.79 3.90
C THR A 108 -8.22 8.28 3.64
N ASN A 109 -7.09 8.68 3.05
CA ASN A 109 -6.70 10.09 2.86
C ASN A 109 -6.68 10.94 4.15
N ILE A 110 -6.69 10.31 5.33
CA ILE A 110 -6.64 10.98 6.64
C ILE A 110 -5.39 11.84 6.77
N LEU A 111 -4.26 11.38 6.22
CA LEU A 111 -2.97 12.06 6.30
C LEU A 111 -2.85 13.26 5.35
N GLY A 112 -3.79 13.44 4.41
CA GLY A 112 -3.76 14.51 3.44
C GLY A 112 -2.62 14.45 2.42
N ARG A 113 -2.34 15.59 1.79
CA ARG A 113 -1.31 15.72 0.74
C ARG A 113 0.10 15.54 1.33
N GLY A 114 0.95 14.84 0.59
CA GLY A 114 2.37 14.68 0.94
C GLY A 114 2.72 13.37 1.67
N MET A 115 1.72 12.58 2.09
CA MET A 115 1.89 11.30 2.76
C MET A 115 1.42 10.15 1.85
N GLY A 116 2.19 9.88 0.80
CA GLY A 116 1.93 8.74 -0.08
C GLY A 116 2.47 7.41 0.46
N LEU A 117 2.17 6.32 -0.27
CA LEU A 117 2.47 4.94 0.13
C LEU A 117 3.94 4.71 0.54
N SER A 118 4.89 5.25 -0.24
CA SER A 118 6.33 5.08 0.06
C SER A 118 6.71 5.67 1.43
N ARG A 119 6.22 6.88 1.77
CA ARG A 119 6.52 7.51 3.06
C ARG A 119 5.88 6.76 4.22
N VAL A 120 4.61 6.41 4.09
CA VAL A 120 3.88 5.62 5.10
C VAL A 120 4.58 4.28 5.33
N THR A 121 4.94 3.58 4.26
CA THR A 121 5.68 2.30 4.35
C THR A 121 7.02 2.48 5.07
N SER A 122 7.79 3.53 4.76
CA SER A 122 9.08 3.79 5.41
C SER A 122 8.94 4.03 6.93
N ILE A 123 7.88 4.73 7.36
CA ILE A 123 7.59 4.93 8.80
C ILE A 123 7.28 3.58 9.45
N LEU A 124 6.34 2.83 8.89
CA LEU A 124 5.85 1.58 9.46
C LEU A 124 6.91 0.46 9.42
N GLU A 125 7.77 0.43 8.40
CA GLU A 125 8.91 -0.51 8.36
C GLU A 125 9.94 -0.23 9.47
N LYS A 126 10.16 1.03 9.81
CA LYS A 126 11.10 1.41 10.86
C LYS A 126 10.50 1.30 12.26
N TYR A 127 9.22 1.62 12.39
CA TYR A 127 8.48 1.63 13.64
C TYR A 127 7.16 0.86 13.50
N PRO A 128 7.21 -0.49 13.51
CA PRO A 128 6.04 -1.34 13.22
C PRO A 128 4.84 -1.15 14.15
N ASP A 129 5.10 -0.74 15.38
CA ASP A 129 4.10 -0.58 16.44
C ASP A 129 3.70 0.88 16.69
N ILE A 130 4.17 1.84 15.87
CA ILE A 130 3.99 3.28 16.12
C ILE A 130 2.53 3.71 16.26
N LEU A 131 1.60 3.01 15.59
CA LEU A 131 0.18 3.30 15.64
C LEU A 131 -0.48 2.88 16.96
N ILE A 132 0.13 1.94 17.69
CA ILE A 132 -0.41 1.34 18.91
C ILE A 132 0.54 1.46 20.10
N SER A 133 1.70 2.13 19.92
CA SER A 133 2.67 2.32 21.01
C SER A 133 2.14 3.33 22.02
N ASN A 134 2.52 3.14 23.30
CA ASN A 134 2.20 4.05 24.40
C ASN A 134 3.11 5.31 24.43
N GLU A 135 3.90 5.54 23.38
CA GLU A 135 4.77 6.70 23.25
C GLU A 135 3.94 7.97 23.11
N THR A 136 4.44 9.06 23.69
CA THR A 136 3.83 10.38 23.52
C THR A 136 3.93 10.86 22.06
N ASP A 137 3.08 11.80 21.68
CA ASP A 137 3.13 12.37 20.34
C ASP A 137 4.48 13.05 20.05
N ASP A 138 5.08 13.71 21.05
CA ASP A 138 6.41 14.32 20.92
C ASP A 138 7.50 13.29 20.62
N GLU A 139 7.46 12.13 21.26
CA GLU A 139 8.39 11.04 21.00
C GLU A 139 8.21 10.49 19.60
N LYS A 140 6.96 10.27 19.17
CA LYS A 140 6.63 9.82 17.81
C LYS A 140 7.07 10.84 16.75
N LEU A 141 6.82 12.14 16.99
CA LEU A 141 7.28 13.23 16.11
C LEU A 141 8.78 13.21 15.91
N LYS A 142 9.56 13.14 17.00
CA LYS A 142 11.03 13.07 16.96
C LYS A 142 11.52 11.85 16.20
N LYS A 143 10.93 10.69 16.45
CA LYS A 143 11.27 9.45 15.74
C LYS A 143 11.06 9.55 14.23
N ILE A 144 9.91 10.07 13.79
CA ILE A 144 9.59 10.19 12.37
C ILE A 144 10.46 11.26 11.71
N ALA A 145 10.69 12.40 12.37
CA ALA A 145 11.53 13.49 11.84
C ALA A 145 13.01 13.05 11.65
N ALA A 146 13.48 12.09 12.44
CA ALA A 146 14.83 11.53 12.33
C ALA A 146 15.02 10.55 11.14
N LEU A 147 13.94 10.15 10.45
CA LEU A 147 14.06 9.27 9.29
C LEU A 147 14.70 9.99 8.09
N PRO A 148 15.53 9.30 7.29
CA PRO A 148 16.12 9.88 6.08
C PRO A 148 15.05 10.42 5.12
N GLY A 149 15.15 11.68 4.75
CA GLY A 149 14.19 12.36 3.86
C GLY A 149 12.89 12.83 4.55
N PHE A 150 12.80 12.71 5.88
CA PHE A 150 11.71 13.25 6.68
C PHE A 150 12.18 14.49 7.45
N LYS A 151 11.24 15.35 7.78
CA LYS A 151 11.42 16.55 8.62
C LYS A 151 10.17 16.72 9.49
N ASP A 152 10.21 17.69 10.39
CA ASP A 152 9.09 18.00 11.30
C ASP A 152 7.76 18.15 10.57
N LYS A 153 7.74 18.82 9.42
CA LYS A 153 6.52 18.96 8.58
C LYS A 153 5.92 17.60 8.20
N THR A 154 6.76 16.60 7.91
CA THR A 154 6.27 15.26 7.53
C THR A 154 5.76 14.50 8.75
N ALA A 155 6.45 14.62 9.90
CA ALA A 155 6.01 14.03 11.15
C ALA A 155 4.66 14.60 11.61
N MET A 156 4.48 15.91 11.47
CA MET A 156 3.23 16.64 11.77
C MET A 156 2.05 16.25 10.86
N LEU A 157 2.33 15.70 9.68
CA LEU A 157 1.28 15.13 8.81
C LEU A 157 0.86 13.71 9.20
N PHE A 158 1.61 13.05 10.08
CA PHE A 158 1.36 11.65 10.44
C PHE A 158 0.81 11.52 11.87
N VAL A 159 1.55 12.04 12.85
CA VAL A 159 1.29 11.78 14.27
C VAL A 159 -0.10 12.24 14.73
N PRO A 160 -0.58 13.46 14.42
CA PRO A 160 -1.90 13.92 14.87
C PRO A 160 -3.09 13.11 14.33
N HIS A 161 -2.84 12.29 13.30
CA HIS A 161 -3.89 11.49 12.65
C HIS A 161 -3.89 10.01 13.07
N ILE A 162 -2.97 9.59 13.94
CA ILE A 162 -2.86 8.19 14.39
C ILE A 162 -4.17 7.76 15.06
N GLU A 163 -4.68 8.52 16.00
CA GLU A 163 -5.90 8.19 16.74
C GLU A 163 -7.11 8.05 15.81
N ASN A 164 -7.27 8.98 14.88
CA ASN A 164 -8.35 8.93 13.89
C ASN A 164 -8.27 7.67 13.02
N PHE A 165 -7.05 7.28 12.64
CA PHE A 165 -6.87 6.06 11.85
C PHE A 165 -7.10 4.79 12.67
N VAL A 166 -6.65 4.74 13.92
CA VAL A 166 -6.92 3.62 14.83
C VAL A 166 -8.43 3.46 15.05
N THR A 167 -9.14 4.55 15.29
CA THR A 167 -10.60 4.57 15.40
C THR A 167 -11.27 4.04 14.11
N PHE A 168 -10.80 4.47 12.95
CA PHE A 168 -11.27 3.95 11.67
C PHE A 168 -11.08 2.43 11.57
N MET A 169 -9.89 1.92 11.89
CA MET A 169 -9.57 0.49 11.81
C MET A 169 -10.42 -0.35 12.76
N THR A 170 -10.72 0.18 13.95
CA THR A 170 -11.63 -0.44 14.92
C THR A 170 -13.06 -0.47 14.38
N ALA A 171 -13.54 0.63 13.83
CA ALA A 171 -14.88 0.72 13.26
C ALA A 171 -15.12 -0.27 12.11
N ILE A 172 -14.08 -0.61 11.34
CA ILE A 172 -14.16 -1.59 10.26
C ILE A 172 -13.67 -3.00 10.65
N LYS A 173 -13.43 -3.24 11.95
CA LYS A 173 -13.00 -4.55 12.51
C LYS A 173 -11.70 -5.07 11.92
N GLN A 174 -10.71 -4.20 11.71
CA GLN A 174 -9.39 -4.52 11.15
C GLN A 174 -8.24 -4.17 12.11
N GLU A 175 -8.47 -4.12 13.41
CA GLU A 175 -7.49 -3.78 14.45
C GLU A 175 -6.27 -4.70 14.42
N SER A 176 -6.47 -5.96 14.05
CA SER A 176 -5.38 -6.94 13.93
C SER A 176 -4.27 -6.54 12.96
N LYS A 177 -4.57 -5.59 12.05
CA LYS A 177 -3.60 -5.06 11.09
C LYS A 177 -2.80 -3.86 11.62
N LEU A 178 -3.15 -3.27 12.75
CA LEU A 178 -2.53 -2.05 13.29
C LEU A 178 -1.04 -2.22 13.62
N LYS A 179 -0.60 -3.43 13.89
CA LYS A 179 0.81 -3.75 13.93
C LYS A 179 1.30 -4.05 12.50
N TYR A 180 2.27 -3.27 12.02
CA TYR A 180 2.80 -3.47 10.68
C TYR A 180 3.59 -4.78 10.61
N VAL A 181 3.15 -5.66 9.73
CA VAL A 181 3.91 -6.84 9.34
C VAL A 181 4.39 -6.63 7.91
N LYS A 182 5.68 -6.71 7.68
CA LYS A 182 6.25 -6.62 6.33
C LYS A 182 5.76 -7.82 5.52
N HIS A 183 4.66 -7.64 4.81
CA HIS A 183 4.21 -8.61 3.83
C HIS A 183 5.13 -8.53 2.61
N THR A 184 6.17 -9.31 2.57
CA THR A 184 6.70 -9.74 1.29
C THR A 184 5.64 -10.64 0.70
N ASN A 185 4.93 -10.18 -0.33
CA ASN A 185 4.07 -11.04 -1.15
C ASN A 185 5.00 -12.04 -1.84
N ILE A 186 5.35 -13.10 -1.12
CA ILE A 186 6.21 -14.15 -1.66
C ILE A 186 5.34 -15.00 -2.58
N ASN A 187 5.62 -14.94 -3.87
CA ASN A 187 4.99 -15.84 -4.84
C ASN A 187 5.54 -17.26 -4.65
N MET A 188 4.91 -18.02 -3.76
CA MET A 188 5.30 -19.42 -3.47
C MET A 188 5.13 -20.36 -4.67
N ALA A 189 4.36 -19.97 -5.69
CA ALA A 189 4.21 -20.74 -6.93
C ALA A 189 5.37 -20.52 -7.91
N HIS A 190 6.30 -19.59 -7.63
CA HIS A 190 7.43 -19.33 -8.51
C HIS A 190 8.40 -20.54 -8.51
N PRO A 191 8.91 -21.00 -9.69
CA PRO A 191 9.77 -22.21 -9.79
C PRO A 191 11.06 -22.13 -8.95
N LEU A 192 11.51 -20.92 -8.63
CA LEU A 192 12.70 -20.68 -7.82
C LEU A 192 12.39 -20.32 -6.36
N TYR A 193 11.14 -20.47 -5.90
CA TYR A 193 10.79 -20.25 -4.50
C TYR A 193 11.67 -21.11 -3.56
N GLY A 194 12.24 -20.48 -2.55
CA GLY A 194 13.14 -21.12 -1.58
C GLY A 194 14.50 -21.55 -2.14
N LYS A 195 14.79 -21.32 -3.43
CA LYS A 195 16.06 -21.70 -4.04
C LYS A 195 17.15 -20.67 -3.75
N LYS A 196 18.38 -21.15 -3.56
CA LYS A 196 19.55 -20.29 -3.32
C LYS A 196 20.22 -19.92 -4.63
N ILE A 197 20.39 -18.63 -4.88
CA ILE A 197 21.02 -18.07 -6.08
C ILE A 197 22.22 -17.22 -5.67
N VAL A 198 23.27 -17.26 -6.46
CA VAL A 198 24.45 -16.40 -6.30
C VAL A 198 24.53 -15.43 -7.48
N ILE A 199 24.68 -14.15 -7.20
CA ILE A 199 24.98 -13.13 -8.22
C ILE A 199 26.48 -12.81 -8.15
N THR A 200 27.13 -12.75 -9.30
CA THR A 200 28.55 -12.37 -9.40
C THR A 200 28.84 -11.50 -10.61
N GLY A 201 29.71 -10.50 -10.42
CA GLY A 201 30.14 -9.59 -11.47
C GLY A 201 29.21 -8.39 -11.71
N PHE A 202 28.09 -8.27 -11.00
CA PHE A 202 27.19 -7.10 -11.03
C PHE A 202 26.33 -7.02 -9.78
N ARG A 203 25.68 -5.86 -9.58
CA ARG A 203 24.63 -5.64 -8.59
C ARG A 203 23.44 -5.00 -9.27
N ASP A 204 22.24 -5.48 -8.96
CA ASP A 204 20.98 -4.94 -9.46
C ASP A 204 19.95 -4.93 -8.31
N LYS A 205 19.71 -3.76 -7.75
CA LYS A 205 18.77 -3.59 -6.63
C LYS A 205 17.34 -3.99 -7.00
N LYS A 206 16.91 -3.70 -8.24
CA LYS A 206 15.56 -4.06 -8.69
C LYS A 206 15.39 -5.57 -8.75
N LEU A 207 16.39 -6.27 -9.28
CA LEU A 207 16.41 -7.72 -9.33
C LEU A 207 16.44 -8.33 -7.92
N GLU A 208 17.21 -7.75 -7.00
CA GLU A 208 17.27 -8.20 -5.60
C GLU A 208 15.92 -8.03 -4.89
N GLU A 209 15.17 -6.95 -5.17
CA GLU A 209 13.82 -6.75 -4.67
C GLU A 209 12.83 -7.75 -5.28
N GLN A 210 12.89 -7.99 -6.60
CA GLN A 210 12.08 -9.02 -7.25
C GLN A 210 12.36 -10.41 -6.65
N PHE A 211 13.60 -10.75 -6.36
CA PHE A 211 13.93 -12.01 -5.73
C PHE A 211 13.27 -12.18 -4.36
N LYS A 212 13.17 -11.10 -3.58
CA LYS A 212 12.42 -11.11 -2.31
C LYS A 212 10.94 -11.42 -2.53
N THR A 213 10.33 -10.85 -3.58
CA THR A 213 8.91 -11.11 -3.88
C THR A 213 8.64 -12.52 -4.37
N PHE A 214 9.66 -13.22 -4.90
CA PHE A 214 9.57 -14.63 -5.28
C PHE A 214 10.12 -15.60 -4.23
N GLY A 215 10.51 -15.08 -3.05
CA GLY A 215 11.10 -15.91 -1.99
C GLY A 215 12.41 -16.57 -2.39
N ILE A 216 13.14 -16.00 -3.35
CA ILE A 216 14.45 -16.46 -3.80
C ILE A 216 15.51 -16.03 -2.79
N ILE A 217 16.36 -16.92 -2.37
CA ILE A 217 17.39 -16.67 -1.36
C ILE A 217 18.70 -16.30 -2.04
N LEU A 218 19.12 -15.03 -1.88
CA LEU A 218 20.44 -14.60 -2.34
C LEU A 218 21.53 -15.04 -1.35
N THR A 219 22.61 -15.62 -1.89
CA THR A 219 23.78 -16.02 -1.11
C THR A 219 25.07 -15.53 -1.74
N ASN A 220 26.08 -15.27 -0.90
CA ASN A 220 27.36 -14.77 -1.38
C ASN A 220 28.37 -15.86 -1.76
N ALA A 221 28.10 -17.12 -1.39
CA ALA A 221 28.99 -18.25 -1.61
C ALA A 221 28.32 -19.32 -2.45
N VAL A 222 29.06 -19.85 -3.44
CA VAL A 222 28.62 -21.00 -4.26
C VAL A 222 28.94 -22.28 -3.49
N ASN A 223 27.93 -23.14 -3.26
CA ASN A 223 28.06 -24.44 -2.62
C ASN A 223 27.04 -25.44 -3.19
N SER A 224 27.01 -26.66 -2.65
CA SER A 224 26.12 -27.75 -3.10
C SER A 224 24.62 -27.42 -2.96
N LYS A 225 24.26 -26.43 -2.14
CA LYS A 225 22.86 -25.97 -1.95
C LYS A 225 22.51 -24.80 -2.91
N THR A 226 23.46 -24.33 -3.73
CA THR A 226 23.22 -23.27 -4.72
C THR A 226 22.45 -23.87 -5.91
N CYS A 227 21.35 -23.24 -6.30
CA CYS A 227 20.53 -23.68 -7.43
C CYS A 227 21.11 -23.25 -8.78
N LEU A 228 21.53 -22.00 -8.87
CA LEU A 228 22.13 -21.41 -10.07
C LEU A 228 22.99 -20.19 -9.73
N VAL A 229 23.80 -19.76 -10.68
CA VAL A 229 24.66 -18.58 -10.58
C VAL A 229 24.32 -17.58 -11.70
N LEU A 230 24.06 -16.32 -11.34
CA LEU A 230 23.87 -15.22 -12.26
C LEU A 230 25.17 -14.46 -12.46
N VAL A 231 25.51 -14.21 -13.71
CA VAL A 231 26.74 -13.54 -14.13
C VAL A 231 26.43 -12.35 -15.05
N LYS A 232 27.30 -11.35 -15.03
CA LYS A 232 27.24 -10.27 -16.03
C LYS A 232 27.62 -10.79 -17.42
N ASN A 233 28.67 -11.61 -17.48
CA ASN A 233 29.19 -12.21 -18.71
C ASN A 233 29.76 -13.60 -18.38
N LYS A 234 29.48 -14.61 -19.20
CA LYS A 234 29.94 -15.99 -19.02
C LYS A 234 31.45 -16.15 -19.27
N ASN A 235 32.07 -15.21 -19.99
CA ASN A 235 33.49 -15.25 -20.37
C ASN A 235 34.42 -14.74 -19.25
N HIS A 236 33.89 -14.38 -18.07
CA HIS A 236 34.70 -13.88 -16.97
C HIS A 236 34.96 -15.01 -15.97
N ASP A 237 36.22 -15.39 -15.81
CA ASP A 237 36.63 -16.41 -14.82
C ASP A 237 36.76 -15.78 -13.41
N SER A 238 35.72 -15.93 -12.59
CA SER A 238 35.80 -15.64 -11.17
C SER A 238 35.82 -16.94 -10.36
N SER A 239 36.35 -16.90 -9.14
CA SER A 239 36.34 -18.08 -8.24
C SER A 239 34.93 -18.69 -8.05
N LYS A 240 33.91 -17.86 -8.09
CA LYS A 240 32.50 -18.30 -8.00
C LYS A 240 32.04 -19.02 -9.26
N ILE A 241 32.44 -18.57 -10.44
CA ILE A 241 32.13 -19.22 -11.73
C ILE A 241 32.88 -20.55 -11.85
N LEU A 242 34.15 -20.59 -11.50
CA LEU A 242 34.92 -21.84 -11.48
C LEU A 242 34.30 -22.88 -10.56
N LYS A 243 33.89 -22.46 -9.36
CA LYS A 243 33.22 -23.35 -8.40
C LYS A 243 31.84 -23.80 -8.89
N ALA A 244 31.10 -22.94 -9.59
CA ALA A 244 29.82 -23.32 -10.20
C ALA A 244 30.01 -24.35 -11.31
N LYS A 245 31.04 -24.19 -12.16
CA LYS A 245 31.41 -25.17 -13.20
C LYS A 245 31.80 -26.52 -12.57
N GLN A 246 32.61 -26.52 -11.51
CA GLN A 246 33.00 -27.75 -10.76
C GLN A 246 31.78 -28.50 -10.20
N LEU A 247 30.79 -27.74 -9.68
CA LEU A 247 29.56 -28.29 -9.11
C LEU A 247 28.48 -28.56 -10.16
N LYS A 248 28.78 -28.35 -11.46
CA LYS A 248 27.84 -28.50 -12.59
C LYS A 248 26.55 -27.71 -12.42
N LEU A 249 26.63 -26.55 -11.78
CA LEU A 249 25.47 -25.67 -11.55
C LEU A 249 25.16 -24.86 -12.83
N PRO A 250 23.87 -24.60 -13.10
CA PRO A 250 23.48 -23.69 -14.18
C PRO A 250 24.04 -22.29 -13.99
N ILE A 251 24.63 -21.72 -15.04
CA ILE A 251 25.14 -20.36 -15.08
C ILE A 251 24.38 -19.59 -16.15
N PHE A 252 23.69 -18.51 -15.72
CA PHE A 252 22.89 -17.66 -16.60
C PHE A 252 23.41 -16.24 -16.61
N THR A 253 23.32 -15.59 -17.75
CA THR A 253 23.35 -14.13 -17.83
C THR A 253 21.99 -13.58 -17.35
N LEU A 254 21.93 -12.28 -17.05
CA LEU A 254 20.67 -11.64 -16.64
C LEU A 254 19.57 -11.84 -17.70
N LYS A 255 19.91 -11.67 -19.00
CA LYS A 255 18.96 -11.86 -20.09
C LYS A 255 18.42 -13.29 -20.16
N GLU A 256 19.29 -14.30 -20.18
CA GLU A 256 18.87 -15.72 -20.19
C GLU A 256 18.01 -16.10 -18.99
N PHE A 257 18.32 -15.50 -17.85
CA PHE A 257 17.55 -15.73 -16.63
C PHE A 257 16.16 -15.11 -16.72
N THR A 258 16.08 -13.85 -17.16
CA THR A 258 14.81 -13.14 -17.34
C THR A 258 13.92 -13.86 -18.35
N ASP A 259 14.46 -14.23 -19.52
CA ASP A 259 13.72 -14.93 -20.57
C ASP A 259 13.16 -16.30 -20.09
N LYS A 260 13.81 -16.92 -19.09
CA LYS A 260 13.41 -18.25 -18.60
C LYS A 260 12.45 -18.22 -17.41
N TYR A 261 12.55 -17.22 -16.54
CA TYR A 261 11.88 -17.25 -15.24
C TYR A 261 10.95 -16.05 -14.99
N PHE A 262 11.02 -15.03 -15.82
CA PHE A 262 10.19 -13.84 -15.80
C PHE A 262 9.49 -13.62 -17.11
#